data_bcab1bcd071149860125a0e025513c23
#
_entry.id   bcab1bcd071149860125a0e025513c23
#
_cell.length_a   1.000
_cell.length_b   1.000
_cell.length_c   1.000
_cell.angle_alpha   90.00
_cell.angle_beta   90.00
_cell.angle_gamma   90.00
#
_symmetry.space_group_name_H-M   'P 1'
#
loop_
_entity.id
_entity.type
_entity.pdbx_description
1 polymer ?
#
loop_
_entity_poly.entity_id
_entity_poly.type
_entity_poly.pdbx_seq_one_letter_code
_entity_poly.pdbx_strand_id
1 'polypeptide(L)'
;IESNLCGYKKKFIYSMTTNAILLSKYIDYLVEKGFKLLISLDGDDKGSSLRIFHNGTPAFNKIISEIDYVAHKYPKYFDTNVEFNSVLSTKTTVEEIIDFIEQRYGKKPTISEINPEGVNPKEKYLFESIHRKKWSGTAITKVQNKNSYDFLTHPYFERAARYILMHSPYVYMDYNELLFNNQNRRKELPTGTCFPFVKKVFITVSGQIMPCERISYTYALGTVYENAVSIDFKAIAERYNKYYNRVRPVCQKCANNEGCLSCMFSNGQLESPHSMCSYFMSSKDAKNMKNEIGQFLHNYPEAYSYIMNNYEVII
;
A
#
# COMPACT_ATOMS: atom_id res chain seq x y z
N ILE A 1 -1.97 -1.29 27.28
CA ILE A 1 -0.72 -0.85 26.62
C ILE A 1 -0.28 0.49 27.22
N GLU A 2 -1.10 1.54 27.16
CA GLU A 2 -0.76 2.88 27.68
C GLU A 2 -0.29 2.83 29.13
N SER A 3 -1.05 2.19 30.03
CA SER A 3 -0.72 2.05 31.45
C SER A 3 0.62 1.34 31.71
N ASN A 4 0.96 0.36 30.90
CA ASN A 4 2.20 -0.40 31.05
C ASN A 4 3.43 0.32 30.47
N LEU A 5 3.24 1.35 29.66
CA LEU A 5 4.31 2.06 28.97
C LEU A 5 4.42 3.55 29.37
N CYS A 6 3.62 4.01 30.30
CA CYS A 6 3.60 5.41 30.73
C CYS A 6 4.96 5.90 31.28
N GLY A 7 5.78 5.02 31.85
CA GLY A 7 7.13 5.34 32.35
C GLY A 7 8.19 5.61 31.27
N TYR A 8 7.92 5.29 29.99
CA TYR A 8 8.91 5.38 28.91
C TYR A 8 8.86 6.66 28.10
N LYS A 9 8.07 7.68 28.49
CA LYS A 9 7.87 8.94 27.73
C LYS A 9 7.54 8.70 26.24
N LYS A 10 6.85 7.62 25.92
CA LYS A 10 6.45 7.26 24.55
C LYS A 10 5.16 7.97 24.18
N LYS A 11 5.10 8.54 22.97
CA LYS A 11 3.86 9.06 22.39
C LYS A 11 3.21 7.94 21.58
N PHE A 12 1.96 7.61 21.93
CA PHE A 12 1.18 6.66 21.15
C PHE A 12 0.47 7.38 20.00
N ILE A 13 0.55 6.79 18.83
CA ILE A 13 -0.21 7.22 17.64
C ILE A 13 -1.08 6.04 17.24
N TYR A 14 -2.38 6.24 17.27
CA TYR A 14 -3.36 5.25 16.87
C TYR A 14 -3.81 5.51 15.44
N SER A 15 -3.87 4.46 14.64
CA SER A 15 -4.46 4.51 13.31
C SER A 15 -5.32 3.28 13.07
N MET A 16 -6.37 3.45 12.27
CA MET A 16 -7.29 2.37 11.95
C MET A 16 -7.78 2.51 10.51
N THR A 17 -7.71 1.41 9.75
CA THR A 17 -8.44 1.29 8.50
C THR A 17 -9.81 0.71 8.78
N THR A 18 -10.87 1.31 8.25
CA THR A 18 -12.25 0.93 8.53
C THR A 18 -13.13 0.97 7.29
N ASN A 19 -14.14 0.11 7.23
CA ASN A 19 -15.24 0.19 6.27
C ASN A 19 -16.33 1.20 6.66
N ALA A 20 -16.12 1.94 7.73
CA ALA A 20 -17.01 2.96 8.27
C ALA A 20 -18.37 2.51 8.85
N ILE A 21 -18.82 1.30 8.65
CA ILE A 21 -20.19 0.85 8.97
C ILE A 21 -20.62 1.12 10.43
N LEU A 22 -19.68 1.15 11.35
CA LEU A 22 -19.92 1.32 12.79
C LEU A 22 -19.31 2.61 13.35
N LEU A 23 -18.96 3.58 12.53
CA LEU A 23 -18.28 4.80 12.99
C LEU A 23 -19.09 5.57 14.03
N SER A 24 -20.38 5.78 13.81
CA SER A 24 -21.24 6.51 14.75
C SER A 24 -21.24 5.91 16.15
N LYS A 25 -21.09 4.60 16.26
CA LYS A 25 -21.04 3.89 17.54
C LYS A 25 -19.76 4.15 18.35
N TYR A 26 -18.62 4.35 17.66
CA TYR A 26 -17.31 4.41 18.32
C TYR A 26 -16.61 5.76 18.15
N ILE A 27 -17.18 6.69 17.41
CA ILE A 27 -16.48 7.92 17.02
C ILE A 27 -16.06 8.77 18.20
N ASP A 28 -16.84 8.84 19.26
CA ASP A 28 -16.54 9.65 20.43
C ASP A 28 -15.24 9.16 21.10
N TYR A 29 -15.09 7.84 21.25
CA TYR A 29 -13.86 7.23 21.74
C TYR A 29 -12.67 7.44 20.77
N LEU A 30 -12.90 7.30 19.47
CA LEU A 30 -11.83 7.47 18.47
C LEU A 30 -11.31 8.92 18.44
N VAL A 31 -12.20 9.88 18.62
CA VAL A 31 -11.86 11.30 18.72
C VAL A 31 -11.10 11.58 20.03
N GLU A 32 -11.58 11.06 21.16
CA GLU A 32 -10.91 11.20 22.46
C GLU A 32 -9.48 10.69 22.42
N LYS A 33 -9.25 9.56 21.79
CA LYS A 33 -7.92 8.92 21.66
C LYS A 33 -7.09 9.45 20.48
N GLY A 34 -7.64 10.36 19.69
CA GLY A 34 -6.93 10.95 18.55
C GLY A 34 -6.57 9.96 17.45
N PHE A 35 -7.42 8.97 17.18
CA PHE A 35 -7.19 8.01 16.11
C PHE A 35 -7.08 8.69 14.74
N LYS A 36 -6.12 8.24 13.92
CA LYS A 36 -6.12 8.53 12.50
C LYS A 36 -6.94 7.44 11.78
N LEU A 37 -7.94 7.86 11.03
CA LEU A 37 -8.85 6.96 10.32
C LEU A 37 -8.53 6.95 8.84
N LEU A 38 -8.36 5.76 8.29
CA LEU A 38 -8.29 5.52 6.86
C LEU A 38 -9.58 4.80 6.44
N ILE A 39 -10.50 5.55 5.85
CA ILE A 39 -11.83 5.03 5.49
C ILE A 39 -11.76 4.38 4.11
N SER A 40 -12.27 3.17 4.02
CA SER A 40 -12.35 2.42 2.77
C SER A 40 -13.63 2.79 2.00
N LEU A 41 -13.47 3.54 0.89
CA LEU A 41 -14.56 3.98 0.02
C LEU A 41 -14.08 3.99 -1.45
N ASP A 42 -14.75 3.25 -2.34
CA ASP A 42 -14.27 3.04 -3.72
C ASP A 42 -14.94 3.97 -4.74
N GLY A 43 -15.23 5.19 -4.33
CA GLY A 43 -15.94 6.18 -5.13
C GLY A 43 -17.44 6.18 -4.84
N ASP A 44 -18.25 6.41 -5.87
CA ASP A 44 -19.70 6.47 -5.81
C ASP A 44 -20.37 5.09 -5.56
N ASP A 45 -21.70 5.01 -5.67
CA ASP A 45 -22.46 3.78 -5.50
C ASP A 45 -22.03 2.67 -6.47
N LYS A 46 -21.75 3.01 -7.72
CA LYS A 46 -21.27 2.07 -8.74
C LYS A 46 -19.87 1.55 -8.41
N GLY A 47 -18.94 2.44 -8.07
CA GLY A 47 -17.57 2.07 -7.68
C GLY A 47 -17.54 1.23 -6.42
N SER A 48 -18.37 1.59 -5.44
CA SER A 48 -18.49 0.89 -4.16
C SER A 48 -19.44 -0.33 -4.18
N SER A 49 -19.95 -0.73 -5.34
CA SER A 49 -20.96 -1.81 -5.48
C SER A 49 -20.46 -3.19 -5.01
N LEU A 50 -19.15 -3.39 -4.92
CA LEU A 50 -18.55 -4.61 -4.37
C LEU A 50 -18.49 -4.61 -2.83
N ARG A 51 -18.83 -3.49 -2.17
CA ARG A 51 -18.95 -3.40 -0.71
C ARG A 51 -20.36 -3.76 -0.30
N ILE A 52 -20.51 -5.00 0.16
CA ILE A 52 -21.80 -5.57 0.53
C ILE A 52 -21.79 -6.02 2.00
N PHE A 53 -22.95 -6.07 2.62
CA PHE A 53 -23.15 -6.75 3.90
C PHE A 53 -23.13 -8.28 3.72
N HIS A 54 -23.02 -9.01 4.82
CA HIS A 54 -23.08 -10.49 4.81
C HIS A 54 -24.34 -11.07 4.16
N ASN A 55 -25.44 -10.32 4.20
CA ASN A 55 -26.69 -10.71 3.56
C ASN A 55 -26.75 -10.35 2.06
N GLY A 56 -25.66 -9.85 1.48
CA GLY A 56 -25.54 -9.49 0.07
C GLY A 56 -26.11 -8.12 -0.30
N THR A 57 -26.65 -7.34 0.65
CA THR A 57 -27.17 -5.99 0.35
C THR A 57 -26.04 -4.97 0.22
N PRO A 58 -26.16 -3.94 -0.66
CA PRO A 58 -25.17 -2.88 -0.81
C PRO A 58 -24.94 -2.10 0.49
N ALA A 59 -23.68 -1.85 0.82
CA ALA A 59 -23.32 -1.11 2.04
C ALA A 59 -23.12 0.39 1.80
N PHE A 60 -23.12 0.87 0.56
CA PHE A 60 -22.76 2.23 0.17
C PHE A 60 -23.52 3.29 0.97
N ASN A 61 -24.86 3.25 0.99
CA ASN A 61 -25.65 4.26 1.69
C ASN A 61 -25.36 4.31 3.19
N LYS A 62 -25.13 3.16 3.80
CA LYS A 62 -24.75 3.11 5.22
C LYS A 62 -23.36 3.73 5.43
N ILE A 63 -22.39 3.38 4.60
CA ILE A 63 -21.03 3.93 4.66
C ILE A 63 -21.07 5.46 4.53
N ILE A 64 -21.75 5.99 3.53
CA ILE A 64 -21.89 7.43 3.31
C ILE A 64 -22.54 8.13 4.51
N SER A 65 -23.66 7.59 5.01
CA SER A 65 -24.34 8.19 6.16
C SER A 65 -23.46 8.25 7.41
N GLU A 66 -22.62 7.24 7.63
CA GLU A 66 -21.70 7.20 8.76
C GLU A 66 -20.56 8.22 8.60
N ILE A 67 -20.03 8.35 7.39
CA ILE A 67 -18.98 9.34 7.09
C ILE A 67 -19.52 10.77 7.25
N ASP A 68 -20.70 11.03 6.67
CA ASP A 68 -21.35 12.34 6.78
C ASP A 68 -21.66 12.72 8.23
N TYR A 69 -22.09 11.75 9.05
CA TYR A 69 -22.29 11.94 10.47
C TYR A 69 -21.00 12.39 11.17
N VAL A 70 -19.88 11.74 10.90
CA VAL A 70 -18.57 12.09 11.49
C VAL A 70 -18.11 13.48 11.02
N ALA A 71 -18.23 13.76 9.73
CA ALA A 71 -17.87 15.05 9.15
C ALA A 71 -18.67 16.20 9.77
N HIS A 72 -19.97 15.96 10.04
CA HIS A 72 -20.84 16.96 10.67
C HIS A 72 -20.57 17.12 12.17
N LYS A 73 -20.46 16.00 12.89
CA LYS A 73 -20.29 16.02 14.36
C LYS A 73 -18.91 16.51 14.81
N TYR A 74 -17.87 16.15 14.05
CA TYR A 74 -16.48 16.43 14.38
C TYR A 74 -15.69 17.01 13.18
N PRO A 75 -16.06 18.19 12.66
CA PRO A 75 -15.48 18.72 11.40
C PRO A 75 -13.96 18.92 11.48
N LYS A 76 -13.42 19.43 12.59
CA LYS A 76 -11.97 19.61 12.76
C LYS A 76 -11.23 18.27 12.79
N TYR A 77 -11.78 17.28 13.48
CA TYR A 77 -11.20 15.94 13.51
C TYR A 77 -11.29 15.27 12.15
N PHE A 78 -12.41 15.41 11.44
CA PHE A 78 -12.59 14.90 10.09
C PHE A 78 -11.53 15.48 9.16
N ASP A 79 -11.28 16.78 9.24
CA ASP A 79 -10.28 17.45 8.41
C ASP A 79 -8.86 16.94 8.64
N THR A 80 -8.46 16.78 9.90
CA THR A 80 -7.07 16.48 10.28
C THR A 80 -6.74 15.00 10.45
N ASN A 81 -7.73 14.15 10.75
CA ASN A 81 -7.51 12.76 11.15
C ASN A 81 -8.20 11.72 10.25
N VAL A 82 -9.03 12.15 9.29
CA VAL A 82 -9.72 11.22 8.40
C VAL A 82 -9.17 11.31 6.99
N GLU A 83 -8.81 10.17 6.44
CA GLU A 83 -8.36 10.02 5.06
C GLU A 83 -9.10 8.86 4.38
N PHE A 84 -9.02 8.77 3.06
CA PHE A 84 -9.69 7.77 2.27
C PHE A 84 -8.72 6.83 1.56
N ASN A 85 -9.07 5.55 1.55
CA ASN A 85 -8.42 4.53 0.75
C ASN A 85 -9.45 3.86 -0.15
N SER A 86 -9.16 3.80 -1.44
CA SER A 86 -10.02 3.23 -2.45
C SER A 86 -9.35 2.07 -3.13
N VAL A 87 -10.12 1.08 -3.51
CA VAL A 87 -9.67 -0.08 -4.28
C VAL A 87 -10.24 0.00 -5.69
N LEU A 88 -9.35 0.07 -6.67
CA LEU A 88 -9.74 0.15 -8.07
C LEU A 88 -10.25 -1.19 -8.57
N SER A 89 -11.44 -1.19 -9.17
CA SER A 89 -12.03 -2.35 -9.83
C SER A 89 -12.46 -2.01 -11.27
N THR A 90 -12.98 -3.00 -12.00
CA THR A 90 -13.58 -2.76 -13.33
C THR A 90 -14.87 -1.93 -13.27
N LYS A 91 -15.40 -1.64 -12.09
CA LYS A 91 -16.65 -0.86 -11.89
C LYS A 91 -16.45 0.65 -11.96
N THR A 92 -15.21 1.14 -11.79
CA THR A 92 -14.92 2.57 -11.73
C THR A 92 -13.55 2.88 -12.32
N THR A 93 -13.23 4.16 -12.49
CA THR A 93 -11.92 4.65 -12.92
C THR A 93 -11.24 5.41 -11.77
N VAL A 94 -9.94 5.68 -11.93
CA VAL A 94 -9.17 6.48 -10.97
C VAL A 94 -9.76 7.88 -10.84
N GLU A 95 -10.14 8.49 -11.97
CA GLU A 95 -10.71 9.81 -12.05
C GLU A 95 -12.08 9.88 -11.36
N GLU A 96 -12.98 8.93 -11.65
CA GLU A 96 -14.30 8.84 -11.02
C GLU A 96 -14.20 8.73 -9.49
N ILE A 97 -13.22 7.97 -8.99
CA ILE A 97 -12.97 7.85 -7.54
C ILE A 97 -12.51 9.17 -6.94
N ILE A 98 -11.51 9.82 -7.59
CA ILE A 98 -10.96 11.08 -7.11
C ILE A 98 -12.06 12.16 -7.12
N ASP A 99 -12.74 12.33 -8.23
CA ASP A 99 -13.78 13.35 -8.41
C ASP A 99 -14.88 13.21 -7.36
N PHE A 100 -15.35 11.97 -7.11
CA PHE A 100 -16.40 11.74 -6.13
C PHE A 100 -15.96 12.12 -4.71
N ILE A 101 -14.78 11.67 -4.29
CA ILE A 101 -14.30 11.89 -2.91
C ILE A 101 -13.88 13.35 -2.71
N GLU A 102 -13.25 13.97 -3.71
CA GLU A 102 -12.82 15.37 -3.63
C GLU A 102 -14.01 16.31 -3.63
N GLN A 103 -15.01 16.11 -4.49
CA GLN A 103 -16.22 16.94 -4.53
C GLN A 103 -17.05 16.82 -3.25
N ARG A 104 -17.13 15.63 -2.66
CA ARG A 104 -17.97 15.42 -1.48
C ARG A 104 -17.28 15.79 -0.16
N TYR A 105 -15.99 15.50 -0.03
CA TYR A 105 -15.27 15.60 1.24
C TYR A 105 -14.06 16.52 1.21
N GLY A 106 -13.70 17.08 0.05
CA GLY A 106 -12.52 17.94 -0.11
C GLY A 106 -11.19 17.20 0.07
N LYS A 107 -11.16 15.87 -0.09
CA LYS A 107 -9.99 15.02 0.18
C LYS A 107 -9.61 14.16 -1.00
N LYS A 108 -8.31 13.95 -1.17
CA LYS A 108 -7.78 13.04 -2.20
C LYS A 108 -7.57 11.65 -1.63
N PRO A 109 -8.17 10.60 -2.22
CA PRO A 109 -8.00 9.24 -1.75
C PRO A 109 -6.66 8.66 -2.17
N THR A 110 -6.12 7.75 -1.34
CA THR A 110 -5.11 6.80 -1.81
C THR A 110 -5.80 5.69 -2.59
N ILE A 111 -5.36 5.41 -3.82
CA ILE A 111 -5.97 4.38 -4.66
C ILE A 111 -5.01 3.21 -4.83
N SER A 112 -5.47 2.01 -4.54
CA SER A 112 -4.73 0.75 -4.69
C SER A 112 -5.47 -0.22 -5.60
N GLU A 113 -4.74 -1.20 -6.15
CA GLU A 113 -5.33 -2.33 -6.86
C GLU A 113 -5.89 -3.35 -5.87
N ILE A 114 -6.81 -4.21 -6.33
CA ILE A 114 -7.32 -5.32 -5.51
C ILE A 114 -6.14 -6.25 -5.19
N ASN A 115 -5.96 -6.56 -3.91
CA ASN A 115 -4.93 -7.50 -3.49
C ASN A 115 -5.32 -8.93 -3.89
N PRO A 116 -4.48 -9.66 -4.64
CA PRO A 116 -4.77 -11.05 -5.04
C PRO A 116 -4.58 -12.07 -3.89
N GLU A 117 -3.96 -11.65 -2.78
CA GLU A 117 -3.70 -12.54 -1.64
C GLU A 117 -5.01 -12.99 -0.97
N GLY A 118 -5.12 -14.29 -0.72
CA GLY A 118 -6.29 -14.88 -0.07
C GLY A 118 -7.49 -15.10 -0.99
N VAL A 119 -7.35 -14.86 -2.30
CA VAL A 119 -8.41 -15.20 -3.26
C VAL A 119 -8.58 -16.72 -3.30
N ASN A 120 -9.82 -17.16 -3.12
CA ASN A 120 -10.17 -18.57 -3.24
C ASN A 120 -9.86 -19.04 -4.67
N PRO A 121 -9.05 -20.10 -4.87
CA PRO A 121 -8.73 -20.60 -6.20
C PRO A 121 -9.97 -20.92 -7.07
N LYS A 122 -11.08 -21.32 -6.44
CA LYS A 122 -12.36 -21.58 -7.12
C LYS A 122 -13.03 -20.32 -7.67
N GLU A 123 -12.68 -19.15 -7.10
CA GLU A 123 -13.24 -17.85 -7.46
C GLU A 123 -12.26 -16.97 -8.24
N LYS A 124 -11.17 -17.55 -8.71
CA LYS A 124 -10.14 -16.83 -9.47
C LYS A 124 -10.70 -16.11 -10.69
N TYR A 125 -11.67 -16.72 -11.38
CA TYR A 125 -12.36 -16.13 -12.51
C TYR A 125 -13.12 -14.85 -12.14
N LEU A 126 -13.72 -14.81 -10.95
CA LEU A 126 -14.42 -13.63 -10.44
C LEU A 126 -13.40 -12.53 -10.14
N PHE A 127 -12.30 -12.87 -9.47
CA PHE A 127 -11.21 -11.93 -9.23
C PHE A 127 -10.71 -11.32 -10.55
N GLU A 128 -10.42 -12.14 -11.56
CA GLU A 128 -9.96 -11.67 -12.88
C GLU A 128 -10.99 -10.77 -13.57
N SER A 129 -12.28 -10.99 -13.38
CA SER A 129 -13.35 -10.18 -13.96
C SER A 129 -13.50 -8.79 -13.32
N ILE A 130 -13.14 -8.64 -12.05
CA ILE A 130 -13.24 -7.38 -11.31
C ILE A 130 -11.89 -6.67 -11.13
N HIS A 131 -10.78 -7.39 -11.34
CA HIS A 131 -9.44 -6.84 -11.18
C HIS A 131 -9.14 -5.85 -12.31
N ARG A 132 -8.68 -4.67 -11.93
CA ARG A 132 -8.19 -3.65 -12.84
C ARG A 132 -6.82 -3.19 -12.38
N LYS A 133 -5.85 -3.22 -13.29
CA LYS A 133 -4.56 -2.59 -13.02
C LYS A 133 -4.73 -1.08 -13.06
N LYS A 134 -4.20 -0.40 -12.07
CA LYS A 134 -4.25 1.07 -11.97
C LYS A 134 -3.76 1.73 -13.27
N TRP A 135 -2.90 1.04 -13.98
CA TRP A 135 -2.17 1.52 -15.15
C TRP A 135 -2.37 0.64 -16.40
N SER A 136 -3.44 -0.09 -16.47
CA SER A 136 -3.83 -0.74 -17.71
C SER A 136 -4.39 0.32 -18.68
N GLY A 137 -3.52 0.92 -19.42
CA GLY A 137 -3.51 1.67 -20.67
C GLY A 137 -4.76 2.25 -21.29
N THR A 138 -5.83 2.54 -20.57
CA THR A 138 -7.05 3.09 -21.17
C THR A 138 -7.73 4.18 -20.32
N ALA A 139 -7.14 4.62 -19.25
CA ALA A 139 -7.77 5.60 -18.37
C ALA A 139 -6.95 6.87 -18.15
N ILE A 140 -6.21 7.28 -19.16
CA ILE A 140 -5.86 8.69 -19.28
C ILE A 140 -6.93 9.28 -20.18
N THR A 141 -8.07 9.50 -19.57
CA THR A 141 -9.10 10.33 -20.19
C THR A 141 -8.52 11.71 -20.39
N LYS A 142 -8.60 12.15 -21.64
CA LYS A 142 -8.44 13.50 -22.12
C LYS A 142 -8.69 14.53 -21.02
N VAL A 143 -7.66 14.95 -20.33
CA VAL A 143 -7.65 16.29 -19.78
C VAL A 143 -7.69 17.18 -21.02
N GLN A 144 -8.88 17.69 -21.33
CA GLN A 144 -9.07 18.69 -22.37
C GLN A 144 -8.49 20.02 -21.88
N ASN A 145 -7.18 20.05 -21.77
CA ASN A 145 -6.42 21.28 -21.83
C ASN A 145 -5.31 21.05 -22.84
N LYS A 146 -5.45 21.72 -23.96
CA LYS A 146 -4.50 21.79 -25.07
C LYS A 146 -3.19 22.48 -24.66
N ASN A 147 -2.47 21.95 -23.69
CA ASN A 147 -1.09 22.27 -23.43
C ASN A 147 -0.34 20.94 -23.25
N SER A 148 0.12 20.45 -24.33
CA SER A 148 1.21 19.54 -24.66
C SER A 148 1.98 18.85 -23.54
N TYR A 149 1.34 17.91 -22.84
CA TYR A 149 2.07 16.90 -22.10
C TYR A 149 1.73 15.50 -22.64
N ASP A 150 1.98 15.28 -23.94
CA ASP A 150 1.75 13.98 -24.58
C ASP A 150 2.48 12.84 -23.91
N PHE A 151 3.58 13.15 -23.20
CA PHE A 151 4.35 12.17 -22.43
C PHE A 151 3.58 11.58 -21.24
N LEU A 152 2.58 12.26 -20.68
CA LEU A 152 1.78 11.73 -19.56
C LEU A 152 0.99 10.48 -19.95
N THR A 153 0.63 10.37 -21.23
CA THR A 153 -0.09 9.22 -21.79
C THR A 153 0.85 8.13 -22.30
N HIS A 154 2.14 8.40 -22.30
CA HIS A 154 3.12 7.47 -22.87
C HIS A 154 3.30 6.24 -21.96
N PRO A 155 3.33 5.01 -22.51
CA PRO A 155 3.43 3.76 -21.72
C PRO A 155 4.67 3.69 -20.80
N TYR A 156 5.71 4.42 -21.12
CA TYR A 156 6.95 4.44 -20.32
C TYR A 156 6.99 5.55 -19.27
N PHE A 157 6.04 6.48 -19.25
CA PHE A 157 6.07 7.62 -18.32
C PHE A 157 6.17 7.18 -16.86
N GLU A 158 5.33 6.27 -16.44
CA GLU A 158 5.34 5.79 -15.07
C GLU A 158 6.57 4.97 -14.70
N ARG A 159 7.03 4.16 -15.65
CA ARG A 159 8.25 3.39 -15.45
C ARG A 159 9.43 4.34 -15.27
N ALA A 160 9.48 5.42 -16.05
CA ALA A 160 10.45 6.49 -15.92
C ALA A 160 10.31 7.23 -14.58
N ALA A 161 9.09 7.63 -14.19
CA ALA A 161 8.84 8.29 -12.93
C ALA A 161 9.30 7.44 -11.74
N ARG A 162 8.89 6.18 -11.71
CA ARG A 162 9.32 5.23 -10.67
C ARG A 162 10.84 5.07 -10.65
N TYR A 163 11.47 4.91 -11.80
CA TYR A 163 12.91 4.74 -11.88
C TYR A 163 13.66 5.98 -11.36
N ILE A 164 13.28 7.18 -11.81
CA ILE A 164 13.87 8.45 -11.40
C ILE A 164 13.76 8.63 -9.88
N LEU A 165 12.54 8.47 -9.34
CA LEU A 165 12.28 8.68 -7.91
C LEU A 165 13.02 7.67 -7.05
N MET A 166 13.06 6.40 -7.44
CA MET A 166 13.74 5.33 -6.70
C MET A 166 15.27 5.48 -6.70
N HIS A 167 15.83 6.14 -7.70
CA HIS A 167 17.28 6.39 -7.82
C HIS A 167 17.64 7.85 -7.47
N SER A 168 16.67 8.63 -7.01
CA SER A 168 16.89 9.99 -6.55
C SER A 168 17.60 9.99 -5.18
N PRO A 169 18.52 10.93 -4.92
CA PRO A 169 19.15 11.11 -3.62
C PRO A 169 18.15 11.54 -2.52
N TYR A 170 16.92 11.89 -2.89
CA TYR A 170 15.85 12.22 -1.94
C TYR A 170 15.10 11.02 -1.39
N VAL A 171 15.36 9.80 -1.89
CA VAL A 171 14.75 8.57 -1.41
C VAL A 171 15.71 7.87 -0.45
N TYR A 172 15.43 8.00 0.84
CA TYR A 172 16.18 7.30 1.88
C TYR A 172 15.33 6.17 2.45
N MET A 173 15.95 5.01 2.64
CA MET A 173 15.27 3.82 3.13
C MET A 173 15.00 3.90 4.64
N ASP A 174 15.84 4.63 5.37
CA ASP A 174 15.68 4.90 6.79
C ASP A 174 16.41 6.19 7.21
N TYR A 175 16.17 6.61 8.46
CA TYR A 175 16.72 7.82 9.01
C TYR A 175 18.26 7.78 9.15
N ASN A 176 18.85 6.62 9.35
CA ASN A 176 20.29 6.46 9.45
C ASN A 176 20.95 6.61 8.06
N GLU A 177 20.33 6.11 7.00
CA GLU A 177 20.79 6.35 5.63
C GLU A 177 20.79 7.85 5.33
N LEU A 178 19.75 8.58 5.73
CA LEU A 178 19.65 10.03 5.57
C LEU A 178 20.77 10.76 6.32
N LEU A 179 20.96 10.45 7.61
CA LEU A 179 21.90 11.16 8.46
C LEU A 179 23.36 10.86 8.18
N PHE A 180 23.68 9.62 7.90
CA PHE A 180 25.06 9.16 7.81
C PHE A 180 25.54 8.98 6.37
N ASN A 181 24.66 9.25 5.38
CA ASN A 181 24.95 9.13 3.94
C ASN A 181 25.69 7.81 3.61
N ASN A 182 25.22 6.73 4.21
CA ASN A 182 25.92 5.45 4.22
C ASN A 182 25.62 4.68 2.93
N GLN A 183 26.00 5.27 1.78
CA GLN A 183 25.81 4.70 0.43
C GLN A 183 26.47 3.32 0.25
N ASN A 184 27.36 2.93 1.16
CA ASN A 184 28.10 1.66 1.09
C ASN A 184 27.51 0.54 1.96
N ARG A 185 26.43 0.78 2.71
CA ARG A 185 25.78 -0.30 3.43
C ARG A 185 25.08 -1.21 2.42
N ARG A 186 25.72 -2.31 2.08
CA ARG A 186 25.02 -3.43 1.43
C ARG A 186 23.83 -3.77 2.30
N LYS A 187 22.64 -3.81 1.71
CA LYS A 187 21.47 -4.31 2.42
C LYS A 187 21.79 -5.70 2.96
N GLU A 188 21.82 -5.83 4.28
CA GLU A 188 22.02 -7.13 4.92
C GLU A 188 20.86 -8.05 4.59
N LEU A 189 19.69 -7.47 4.32
CA LEU A 189 18.49 -8.18 3.93
C LEU A 189 18.32 -8.19 2.42
N PRO A 190 18.02 -9.35 1.85
CA PRO A 190 17.92 -9.53 0.41
C PRO A 190 16.65 -8.93 -0.22
N THR A 191 15.74 -8.37 0.56
CA THR A 191 14.45 -7.82 0.08
C THR A 191 14.08 -6.53 0.78
N GLY A 192 13.02 -5.83 0.30
CA GLY A 192 12.41 -4.69 0.98
C GLY A 192 11.44 -5.09 2.11
N THR A 193 11.46 -6.34 2.56
CA THR A 193 10.57 -6.85 3.61
C THR A 193 10.83 -6.17 4.95
N CYS A 194 9.77 -5.70 5.59
CA CYS A 194 9.86 -5.14 6.93
C CYS A 194 10.19 -6.22 7.96
N PHE A 195 11.04 -5.88 8.93
CA PHE A 195 11.23 -6.73 10.11
C PHE A 195 9.94 -6.79 10.94
N PRO A 196 9.67 -7.94 11.58
CA PRO A 196 8.57 -8.05 12.53
C PRO A 196 8.66 -6.99 13.62
N PHE A 197 7.54 -6.40 13.99
CA PHE A 197 7.39 -5.42 15.08
C PHE A 197 8.14 -4.09 14.92
N VAL A 198 8.89 -3.86 13.81
CA VAL A 198 9.69 -2.64 13.64
C VAL A 198 8.86 -1.46 13.14
N LYS A 199 8.07 -1.64 12.08
CA LYS A 199 7.26 -0.55 11.50
C LYS A 199 5.85 -0.51 12.08
N LYS A 200 5.20 -1.67 12.15
CA LYS A 200 3.83 -1.80 12.66
C LYS A 200 3.55 -3.21 13.15
N VAL A 201 2.48 -3.30 13.91
CA VAL A 201 1.82 -4.55 14.29
C VAL A 201 0.38 -4.43 13.84
N PHE A 202 -0.11 -5.40 13.08
CA PHE A 202 -1.50 -5.48 12.65
C PHE A 202 -2.18 -6.62 13.40
N ILE A 203 -3.31 -6.36 14.01
CA ILE A 203 -4.09 -7.37 14.72
C ILE A 203 -5.40 -7.56 13.94
N THR A 204 -5.66 -8.79 13.54
CA THR A 204 -6.90 -9.15 12.84
C THR A 204 -8.08 -9.19 13.81
N VAL A 205 -9.29 -9.18 13.27
CA VAL A 205 -10.53 -9.34 14.08
C VAL A 205 -10.61 -10.67 14.82
N SER A 206 -9.86 -11.68 14.36
CA SER A 206 -9.73 -12.99 15.01
C SER A 206 -8.55 -13.08 16.00
N GLY A 207 -7.90 -11.95 16.30
CA GLY A 207 -6.81 -11.88 17.27
C GLY A 207 -5.44 -12.29 16.73
N GLN A 208 -5.27 -12.59 15.45
CA GLN A 208 -3.96 -12.92 14.90
C GLN A 208 -3.07 -11.67 14.82
N ILE A 209 -1.83 -11.79 15.27
CA ILE A 209 -0.81 -10.74 15.17
C ILE A 209 -0.07 -10.92 13.86
N MET A 210 -0.12 -9.93 13.01
CA MET A 210 0.48 -9.93 11.68
C MET A 210 1.55 -8.85 11.55
N PRO A 211 2.61 -9.05 10.77
CA PRO A 211 3.57 -7.98 10.45
C PRO A 211 2.96 -6.90 9.54
N CYS A 212 1.90 -7.24 8.80
CA CYS A 212 1.25 -6.37 7.83
C CYS A 212 -0.13 -6.92 7.44
N GLU A 213 -1.06 -6.03 7.09
CA GLU A 213 -2.40 -6.37 6.58
C GLU A 213 -2.40 -6.92 5.14
N ARG A 214 -1.26 -6.84 4.44
CA ARG A 214 -1.16 -7.15 2.99
C ARG A 214 -0.66 -8.56 2.69
N ILE A 215 -0.43 -9.37 3.69
CA ILE A 215 0.13 -10.72 3.51
C ILE A 215 -0.81 -11.79 4.05
N SER A 216 -0.64 -13.02 3.57
CA SER A 216 -1.44 -14.16 4.01
C SER A 216 -1.37 -14.38 5.53
N TYR A 217 -2.48 -14.77 6.12
CA TYR A 217 -2.60 -15.09 7.56
C TYR A 217 -1.73 -16.28 7.98
N THR A 218 -1.24 -17.07 7.03
CA THR A 218 -0.25 -18.14 7.31
C THR A 218 1.05 -17.60 7.90
N TYR A 219 1.33 -16.30 7.72
CA TYR A 219 2.53 -15.62 8.24
C TYR A 219 2.30 -14.94 9.59
N ALA A 220 1.24 -15.30 10.32
CA ALA A 220 0.99 -14.75 11.65
C ALA A 220 2.20 -14.91 12.59
N LEU A 221 2.44 -13.89 13.40
CA LEU A 221 3.53 -13.80 14.37
C LEU A 221 3.12 -14.29 15.77
N GLY A 222 1.83 -14.36 16.01
CA GLY A 222 1.26 -14.75 17.29
C GLY A 222 -0.23 -14.51 17.35
N THR A 223 -0.79 -14.58 18.54
CA THR A 223 -2.23 -14.43 18.78
C THR A 223 -2.50 -13.60 20.02
N VAL A 224 -3.49 -12.73 19.96
CA VAL A 224 -4.08 -12.03 21.09
C VAL A 224 -5.33 -12.79 21.51
N TYR A 225 -5.40 -13.11 22.79
CA TYR A 225 -6.59 -13.64 23.47
C TYR A 225 -7.20 -12.57 24.35
N GLU A 226 -8.35 -12.83 24.95
CA GLU A 226 -9.06 -11.88 25.81
C GLU A 226 -8.15 -11.30 26.93
N ASN A 227 -7.35 -12.17 27.57
CA ASN A 227 -6.50 -11.81 28.72
C ASN A 227 -5.01 -12.14 28.53
N ALA A 228 -4.60 -12.51 27.32
CA ALA A 228 -3.22 -12.94 27.07
C ALA A 228 -2.75 -12.62 25.65
N VAL A 229 -1.44 -12.57 25.49
CA VAL A 229 -0.78 -12.49 24.19
C VAL A 229 0.24 -13.63 24.09
N SER A 230 0.16 -14.39 23.02
CA SER A 230 1.10 -15.46 22.72
C SER A 230 1.98 -15.06 21.55
N ILE A 231 3.29 -14.92 21.78
CA ILE A 231 4.31 -14.64 20.78
C ILE A 231 5.54 -15.48 21.08
N ASP A 232 6.00 -16.25 20.10
CA ASP A 232 7.28 -16.96 20.16
C ASP A 232 8.30 -16.24 19.27
N PHE A 233 9.09 -15.36 19.88
CA PHE A 233 10.11 -14.58 19.16
C PHE A 233 11.19 -15.46 18.53
N LYS A 234 11.55 -16.59 19.17
CA LYS A 234 12.54 -17.52 18.64
C LYS A 234 12.04 -18.20 17.37
N ALA A 235 10.83 -18.75 17.41
CA ALA A 235 10.22 -19.38 16.24
C ALA A 235 10.02 -18.37 15.09
N ILE A 236 9.67 -17.11 15.41
CA ILE A 236 9.58 -16.02 14.42
C ILE A 236 10.93 -15.78 13.76
N ALA A 237 12.00 -15.62 14.55
CA ALA A 237 13.35 -15.38 14.03
C ALA A 237 13.84 -16.54 13.14
N GLU A 238 13.65 -17.79 13.58
CA GLU A 238 14.01 -18.98 12.82
C GLU A 238 13.26 -19.04 11.47
N ARG A 239 11.94 -18.76 11.48
CA ARG A 239 11.10 -18.72 10.28
C ARG A 239 11.54 -17.62 9.30
N TYR A 240 11.82 -16.42 9.78
CA TYR A 240 12.30 -15.32 8.93
C TYR A 240 13.69 -15.62 8.36
N ASN A 241 14.60 -16.18 9.15
CA ASN A 241 15.91 -16.59 8.67
C ASN A 241 15.82 -17.67 7.59
N LYS A 242 14.92 -18.64 7.75
CA LYS A 242 14.63 -19.65 6.73
C LYS A 242 14.18 -19.01 5.41
N TYR A 243 13.26 -18.04 5.48
CA TYR A 243 12.78 -17.33 4.28
C TYR A 243 13.86 -16.48 3.64
N TYR A 244 14.63 -15.72 4.41
CA TYR A 244 15.74 -14.91 3.88
C TYR A 244 16.81 -15.79 3.23
N ASN A 245 17.16 -16.90 3.83
CA ASN A 245 18.13 -17.84 3.24
C ASN A 245 17.62 -18.43 1.94
N ARG A 246 16.33 -18.61 1.79
CA ARG A 246 15.71 -19.09 0.55
C ARG A 246 15.74 -18.06 -0.57
N VAL A 247 15.39 -16.81 -0.30
CA VAL A 247 15.34 -15.77 -1.32
C VAL A 247 16.70 -15.18 -1.66
N ARG A 248 17.67 -15.22 -0.76
CA ARG A 248 19.02 -14.63 -0.93
C ARG A 248 19.71 -15.03 -2.24
N PRO A 249 19.77 -16.30 -2.64
CA PRO A 249 20.45 -16.69 -3.89
C PRO A 249 19.82 -16.08 -5.14
N VAL A 250 18.50 -15.85 -5.12
CA VAL A 250 17.78 -15.20 -6.21
C VAL A 250 18.06 -13.70 -6.20
N CYS A 251 18.01 -13.07 -5.02
CA CYS A 251 18.27 -11.65 -4.86
C CYS A 251 19.70 -11.27 -5.25
N GLN A 252 20.69 -12.09 -4.95
CA GLN A 252 22.10 -11.84 -5.32
C GLN A 252 22.33 -11.79 -6.84
N LYS A 253 21.45 -12.44 -7.62
CA LYS A 253 21.50 -12.42 -9.10
C LYS A 253 20.58 -11.38 -9.71
N CYS A 254 19.81 -10.67 -8.90
CA CYS A 254 18.85 -9.68 -9.36
C CYS A 254 19.53 -8.33 -9.59
N ALA A 255 19.37 -7.75 -10.77
CA ALA A 255 19.93 -6.43 -11.11
C ALA A 255 19.30 -5.28 -10.31
N ASN A 256 18.14 -5.51 -9.66
CA ASN A 256 17.46 -4.53 -8.80
C ASN A 256 17.69 -4.80 -7.31
N ASN A 257 18.69 -5.58 -6.95
CA ASN A 257 18.91 -6.00 -5.57
C ASN A 257 19.11 -4.82 -4.61
N GLU A 258 19.93 -3.84 -4.98
CA GLU A 258 20.24 -2.67 -4.14
C GLU A 258 19.04 -1.75 -3.91
N GLY A 259 18.18 -1.58 -4.92
CA GLY A 259 16.97 -0.76 -4.90
C GLY A 259 15.68 -1.53 -4.60
N CYS A 260 15.75 -2.80 -4.23
CA CYS A 260 14.56 -3.63 -4.08
C CYS A 260 13.69 -3.21 -2.89
N LEU A 261 12.44 -2.81 -3.17
CA LEU A 261 11.38 -2.54 -2.18
C LEU A 261 10.36 -3.67 -2.08
N SER A 262 10.53 -4.75 -2.86
CA SER A 262 9.56 -5.83 -2.90
C SER A 262 9.59 -6.66 -1.61
N CYS A 263 8.41 -6.95 -1.09
CA CYS A 263 8.24 -7.80 0.08
C CYS A 263 8.37 -9.28 -0.33
N MET A 264 9.13 -10.07 0.43
CA MET A 264 9.27 -11.51 0.16
C MET A 264 7.93 -12.25 0.27
N PHE A 265 7.02 -11.80 1.11
CA PHE A 265 5.69 -12.40 1.27
C PHE A 265 4.77 -12.18 0.07
N SER A 266 5.03 -11.15 -0.76
CA SER A 266 4.26 -10.93 -2.00
C SER A 266 4.57 -11.96 -3.10
N ASN A 267 5.54 -12.81 -2.90
CA ASN A 267 5.91 -13.85 -3.88
C ASN A 267 5.06 -15.12 -3.78
N GLY A 268 4.07 -15.18 -2.88
CA GLY A 268 3.02 -16.20 -2.82
C GLY A 268 3.45 -17.65 -2.56
N GLN A 269 4.75 -17.96 -2.53
CA GLN A 269 5.26 -19.32 -2.50
C GLN A 269 6.54 -19.49 -1.68
N LEU A 270 6.69 -18.73 -0.59
CA LEU A 270 7.87 -18.88 0.28
C LEU A 270 8.08 -20.30 0.84
N GLU A 271 7.01 -21.08 0.94
CA GLU A 271 7.07 -22.47 1.37
C GLU A 271 7.41 -23.44 0.21
N SER A 272 7.26 -23.01 -1.05
CA SER A 272 7.61 -23.82 -2.21
C SER A 272 9.13 -23.83 -2.46
N PRO A 273 9.76 -25.00 -2.72
CA PRO A 273 11.19 -25.06 -3.05
C PRO A 273 11.54 -24.39 -4.40
N HIS A 274 10.56 -24.13 -5.25
CA HIS A 274 10.75 -23.55 -6.59
C HIS A 274 10.25 -22.10 -6.71
N SER A 275 10.12 -21.39 -5.57
CA SER A 275 9.65 -20.01 -5.60
C SER A 275 10.64 -19.09 -6.32
N MET A 276 10.25 -18.58 -7.47
CA MET A 276 10.96 -17.49 -8.15
C MET A 276 10.33 -16.16 -7.76
N CYS A 277 11.18 -15.15 -7.51
CA CYS A 277 10.69 -13.81 -7.25
C CYS A 277 10.01 -13.24 -8.52
N SER A 278 8.73 -12.86 -8.42
CA SER A 278 7.97 -12.24 -9.51
C SER A 278 8.54 -10.88 -9.95
N TYR A 279 9.36 -10.28 -9.10
CA TYR A 279 10.05 -9.00 -9.35
C TYR A 279 11.53 -9.21 -9.74
N PHE A 280 11.94 -10.45 -10.01
CA PHE A 280 13.32 -10.72 -10.43
C PHE A 280 13.61 -10.02 -11.74
N MET A 281 14.73 -9.30 -11.78
CA MET A 281 15.20 -8.59 -12.96
C MET A 281 16.58 -9.09 -13.35
N SER A 282 16.72 -9.62 -14.55
CA SER A 282 18.04 -9.98 -15.09
C SER A 282 18.84 -8.73 -15.46
N SER A 283 20.15 -8.84 -15.56
CA SER A 283 21.01 -7.74 -16.05
C SER A 283 20.63 -7.28 -17.45
N LYS A 284 20.17 -8.19 -18.31
CA LYS A 284 19.69 -7.87 -19.65
C LYS A 284 18.41 -7.04 -19.60
N ASP A 285 17.44 -7.45 -18.78
CA ASP A 285 16.17 -6.72 -18.62
C ASP A 285 16.38 -5.33 -18.02
N ALA A 286 17.28 -5.22 -17.04
CA ALA A 286 17.66 -3.94 -16.44
C ALA A 286 18.31 -3.00 -17.48
N LYS A 287 19.17 -3.53 -18.33
CA LYS A 287 19.79 -2.73 -19.42
C LYS A 287 18.74 -2.29 -20.44
N ASN A 288 17.86 -3.19 -20.84
CA ASN A 288 16.78 -2.85 -21.76
C ASN A 288 15.86 -1.78 -21.18
N MET A 289 15.45 -1.93 -19.91
CA MET A 289 14.63 -0.95 -19.21
C MET A 289 15.29 0.44 -19.15
N LYS A 290 16.58 0.50 -18.82
CA LYS A 290 17.33 1.77 -18.80
C LYS A 290 17.40 2.42 -20.19
N ASN A 291 17.59 1.63 -21.23
CA ASN A 291 17.60 2.14 -22.61
C ASN A 291 16.22 2.69 -23.01
N GLU A 292 15.15 1.99 -22.69
CA GLU A 292 13.77 2.42 -22.97
C GLU A 292 13.42 3.73 -22.22
N ILE A 293 13.81 3.83 -20.94
CA ILE A 293 13.64 5.05 -20.16
C ILE A 293 14.51 6.20 -20.74
N GLY A 294 15.74 5.91 -21.13
CA GLY A 294 16.62 6.89 -21.76
C GLY A 294 16.05 7.42 -23.08
N GLN A 295 15.53 6.56 -23.94
CA GLN A 295 14.85 6.97 -25.17
C GLN A 295 13.59 7.79 -24.89
N PHE A 296 12.78 7.38 -23.91
CA PHE A 296 11.61 8.16 -23.50
C PHE A 296 12.00 9.56 -23.05
N LEU A 297 12.98 9.70 -22.16
CA LEU A 297 13.43 11.00 -21.66
C LEU A 297 14.14 11.85 -22.73
N HIS A 298 14.76 11.20 -23.72
CA HIS A 298 15.32 11.91 -24.88
C HIS A 298 14.21 12.51 -25.76
N ASN A 299 13.14 11.77 -25.98
CA ASN A 299 11.99 12.22 -26.77
C ASN A 299 11.11 13.25 -26.03
N TYR A 300 11.11 13.21 -24.69
CA TYR A 300 10.30 14.07 -23.82
C TYR A 300 11.16 14.62 -22.66
N PRO A 301 12.10 15.52 -22.94
CA PRO A 301 13.02 16.03 -21.91
C PRO A 301 12.32 16.77 -20.76
N GLU A 302 11.15 17.39 -21.03
CA GLU A 302 10.31 18.05 -20.04
C GLU A 302 9.68 17.08 -19.02
N ALA A 303 9.57 15.80 -19.38
CA ALA A 303 9.01 14.78 -18.49
C ALA A 303 9.84 14.62 -17.21
N TYR A 304 11.17 14.79 -17.27
CA TYR A 304 12.02 14.74 -16.09
C TYR A 304 11.65 15.83 -15.07
N SER A 305 11.61 17.08 -15.51
CA SER A 305 11.25 18.21 -14.64
C SER A 305 9.81 18.08 -14.11
N TYR A 306 8.91 17.60 -14.94
CA TYR A 306 7.53 17.35 -14.52
C TYR A 306 7.47 16.29 -13.40
N ILE A 307 8.18 15.16 -13.55
CA ILE A 307 8.23 14.11 -12.54
C ILE A 307 8.79 14.65 -11.22
N MET A 308 9.91 15.37 -11.28
CA MET A 308 10.57 15.90 -10.08
C MET A 308 9.73 16.95 -9.33
N ASN A 309 8.86 17.67 -10.02
CA ASN A 309 8.06 18.74 -9.43
C ASN A 309 6.65 18.30 -8.99
N ASN A 310 6.13 17.19 -9.54
CA ASN A 310 4.73 16.81 -9.36
C ASN A 310 4.53 15.43 -8.72
N TYR A 311 5.60 14.69 -8.48
CA TYR A 311 5.52 13.35 -7.88
C TYR A 311 6.29 13.28 -6.57
N GLU A 312 5.67 12.67 -5.58
CA GLU A 312 6.28 12.34 -4.30
C GLU A 312 6.33 10.82 -4.13
N VAL A 313 7.38 10.33 -3.49
CA VAL A 313 7.45 8.91 -3.07
C VAL A 313 6.78 8.80 -1.72
N ILE A 314 5.58 8.28 -1.70
CA ILE A 314 4.92 7.86 -0.45
C ILE A 314 5.45 6.45 -0.15
N ILE A 315 6.36 6.36 0.83
CA ILE A 315 6.98 5.11 1.31
C ILE A 315 6.14 4.51 2.45
#